data_fccd5d8744a5f4dc562d1da7d9f24ac8
#
_entry.id   fccd5d8744a5f4dc562d1da7d9f24ac8
#
_cell.length_a   1.000
_cell.length_b   1.000
_cell.length_c   1.000
_cell.angle_alpha   90.00
_cell.angle_beta   90.00
_cell.angle_gamma   90.00
#
_symmetry.space_group_name_H-M   'P 1'
#
loop_
_entity.id
_entity.type
_entity.pdbx_description
1 polymer ?
#
loop_
_entity_poly.entity_id
_entity_poly.type
_entity_poly.pdbx_seq_one_letter_code
_entity_poly.pdbx_strand_id
1 'polypeptide(L)'
;SGGAKVAVIHAVGNIVGGENPRRGVMGGAVGSRTLARAFRQAAEDASIKAVVLRIDSPGGSASASDQVWHAARAAREKKPVVASLGNVAASGGYYMAVGADKIVAEAGTLTGSIGVVLLKPDISGLLTRFGIGSDALGRGRYSRVLDLTKPMDKAELALVKTQMDGVYRRFLDRVAAASKVTVVVR
;
A
#
# COMPACT_ATOMS: atom_id res chain seq x y z
N SER A 1 27.79 2.44 -25.90
CA SER A 1 27.76 1.01 -25.51
C SER A 1 26.53 0.75 -24.66
N GLY A 2 25.45 0.26 -25.29
CA GLY A 2 24.19 0.01 -24.63
C GLY A 2 24.14 -1.40 -24.03
N GLY A 3 24.77 -1.59 -22.85
CA GLY A 3 24.64 -2.84 -22.09
C GLY A 3 23.21 -3.05 -21.60
N ALA A 4 22.84 -4.31 -21.30
CA ALA A 4 21.57 -4.65 -20.66
C ALA A 4 21.42 -3.90 -19.33
N LYS A 5 20.28 -3.23 -19.12
CA LYS A 5 19.99 -2.43 -17.91
C LYS A 5 19.01 -3.15 -17.00
N VAL A 6 19.11 -2.90 -15.73
CA VAL A 6 18.12 -3.28 -14.72
C VAL A 6 17.51 -2.00 -14.14
N ALA A 7 16.19 -1.90 -14.15
CA ALA A 7 15.50 -0.78 -13.49
C ALA A 7 15.35 -1.07 -12.00
N VAL A 8 15.71 -0.10 -11.17
CA VAL A 8 15.43 -0.16 -9.72
C VAL A 8 14.35 0.87 -9.40
N ILE A 9 13.20 0.38 -8.94
CA ILE A 9 12.06 1.20 -8.51
C ILE A 9 12.04 1.22 -6.98
N HIS A 10 12.17 2.40 -6.40
CA HIS A 10 12.18 2.58 -4.94
C HIS A 10 10.79 2.86 -4.40
N ALA A 11 10.33 2.04 -3.46
CA ALA A 11 9.11 2.21 -2.68
C ALA A 11 9.48 2.42 -1.21
N VAL A 12 9.72 3.68 -0.86
CA VAL A 12 10.23 4.06 0.48
C VAL A 12 9.20 4.93 1.21
N GLY A 13 8.93 4.60 2.47
CA GLY A 13 7.99 5.31 3.33
C GLY A 13 6.54 4.85 3.17
N ASN A 14 5.59 5.67 3.65
CA ASN A 14 4.17 5.34 3.62
C ASN A 14 3.61 5.30 2.20
N ILE A 15 2.78 4.29 1.90
CA ILE A 15 2.13 4.15 0.60
C ILE A 15 0.86 4.98 0.56
N VAL A 16 0.77 5.91 -0.39
CA VAL A 16 -0.38 6.80 -0.55
C VAL A 16 -0.93 6.73 -1.98
N GLY A 17 -2.18 7.12 -2.15
CA GLY A 17 -2.79 7.25 -3.48
C GLY A 17 -2.19 8.42 -4.27
N GLY A 18 -2.17 8.31 -5.59
CA GLY A 18 -1.74 9.40 -6.47
C GLY A 18 -0.23 9.47 -6.70
N GLU A 19 0.26 10.68 -6.95
CA GLU A 19 1.68 10.97 -7.17
C GLU A 19 2.44 11.06 -5.85
N ASN A 20 3.77 11.01 -5.91
CA ASN A 20 4.59 11.28 -4.74
C ASN A 20 4.24 12.66 -4.17
N PRO A 21 3.94 12.77 -2.87
CA PRO A 21 3.71 14.07 -2.27
C PRO A 21 4.98 14.91 -2.34
N ARG A 22 4.82 16.23 -2.51
CA ARG A 22 5.93 17.16 -2.33
C ARG A 22 6.45 16.99 -0.91
N ARG A 23 7.78 17.01 -0.71
CA ARG A 23 8.44 16.77 0.59
C ARG A 23 7.65 17.43 1.73
N GLY A 24 7.03 16.61 2.55
CA GLY A 24 6.25 17.03 3.72
C GLY A 24 7.01 16.77 5.00
N VAL A 25 6.55 17.39 6.08
CA VAL A 25 7.19 17.43 7.41
C VAL A 25 7.19 16.07 8.14
N MET A 26 6.44 15.08 7.67
CA MET A 26 6.25 13.79 8.38
C MET A 26 6.69 12.60 7.49
N GLY A 27 7.98 12.32 7.47
CA GLY A 27 8.50 11.10 6.86
C GLY A 27 8.26 10.98 5.34
N GLY A 28 8.99 10.12 4.68
CA GLY A 28 8.82 9.86 3.25
C GLY A 28 7.49 9.16 2.96
N ALA A 29 6.86 9.51 1.84
CA ALA A 29 5.73 8.78 1.31
C ALA A 29 5.91 8.55 -0.19
N VAL A 30 5.37 7.44 -0.69
CA VAL A 30 5.45 7.06 -2.10
C VAL A 30 4.05 6.90 -2.69
N GLY A 31 3.82 7.54 -3.82
CA GLY A 31 2.54 7.55 -4.53
C GLY A 31 2.37 6.34 -5.44
N SER A 32 1.21 5.69 -5.36
CA SER A 32 0.88 4.52 -6.19
C SER A 32 0.95 4.82 -7.69
N ARG A 33 0.54 6.03 -8.12
CA ARG A 33 0.60 6.43 -9.53
C ARG A 33 2.02 6.61 -10.02
N THR A 34 2.90 7.16 -9.18
CA THR A 34 4.34 7.30 -9.47
C THR A 34 4.98 5.92 -9.67
N LEU A 35 4.72 4.98 -8.76
CA LEU A 35 5.23 3.61 -8.87
C LEU A 35 4.67 2.87 -10.09
N ALA A 36 3.36 2.96 -10.33
CA ALA A 36 2.74 2.30 -11.47
C ALA A 36 3.26 2.85 -12.82
N ARG A 37 3.57 4.15 -12.89
CA ARG A 37 4.20 4.75 -14.07
C ARG A 37 5.62 4.22 -14.27
N ALA A 38 6.41 4.13 -13.19
CA ALA A 38 7.77 3.59 -13.25
C ALA A 38 7.78 2.13 -13.74
N PHE A 39 6.85 1.28 -13.26
CA PHE A 39 6.70 -0.08 -13.75
C PHE A 39 6.37 -0.13 -15.25
N ARG A 40 5.42 0.69 -15.73
CA ARG A 40 5.09 0.73 -17.16
C ARG A 40 6.28 1.14 -18.00
N GLN A 41 6.97 2.23 -17.63
CA GLN A 41 8.15 2.71 -18.35
C GLN A 41 9.23 1.63 -18.41
N ALA A 42 9.52 0.97 -17.26
CA ALA A 42 10.50 -0.10 -17.23
C ALA A 42 10.08 -1.32 -18.07
N ALA A 43 8.79 -1.64 -18.11
CA ALA A 43 8.28 -2.76 -18.91
C ALA A 43 8.30 -2.49 -20.42
N GLU A 44 8.18 -1.22 -20.86
CA GLU A 44 8.15 -0.81 -22.27
C GLU A 44 9.55 -0.51 -22.83
N ASP A 45 10.51 -0.11 -22.02
CA ASP A 45 11.87 0.20 -22.46
C ASP A 45 12.66 -1.07 -22.84
N ALA A 46 12.95 -1.24 -24.12
CA ALA A 46 13.67 -2.42 -24.67
C ALA A 46 15.09 -2.58 -24.09
N SER A 47 15.73 -1.52 -23.60
CA SER A 47 17.05 -1.57 -22.98
C SER A 47 17.03 -2.17 -21.57
N ILE A 48 15.88 -2.11 -20.87
CA ILE A 48 15.67 -2.69 -19.55
C ILE A 48 15.33 -4.18 -19.67
N LYS A 49 16.08 -5.04 -19.00
CA LYS A 49 15.92 -6.50 -19.07
C LYS A 49 15.26 -7.10 -17.83
N ALA A 50 15.29 -6.40 -16.71
CA ALA A 50 14.65 -6.82 -15.46
C ALA A 50 14.30 -5.61 -14.61
N VAL A 51 13.39 -5.81 -13.65
CA VAL A 51 12.96 -4.78 -12.71
C VAL A 51 13.22 -5.27 -11.28
N VAL A 52 13.80 -4.41 -10.46
CA VAL A 52 13.91 -4.60 -9.01
C VAL A 52 13.00 -3.59 -8.32
N LEU A 53 12.03 -4.08 -7.56
CA LEU A 53 11.23 -3.26 -6.64
C LEU A 53 11.93 -3.27 -5.28
N ARG A 54 12.62 -2.18 -4.95
CA ARG A 54 13.25 -2.01 -3.63
C ARG A 54 12.24 -1.40 -2.67
N ILE A 55 11.88 -2.14 -1.62
CA ILE A 55 10.82 -1.76 -0.67
C ILE A 55 11.45 -1.49 0.70
N ASP A 56 11.19 -0.30 1.24
CA ASP A 56 11.44 0.04 2.64
C ASP A 56 10.23 0.83 3.17
N SER A 57 9.18 0.10 3.53
CA SER A 57 7.84 0.67 3.77
C SER A 57 7.08 -0.11 4.84
N PRO A 58 6.49 0.57 5.83
CA PRO A 58 5.58 -0.07 6.79
C PRO A 58 4.20 -0.40 6.18
N GLY A 59 3.94 0.03 4.95
CA GLY A 59 2.65 -0.09 4.30
C GLY A 59 1.96 1.25 4.10
N GLY A 60 0.63 1.26 4.15
CA GLY A 60 -0.18 2.45 3.96
C GLY A 60 -1.54 2.13 3.34
N SER A 61 -1.99 2.95 2.40
CA SER A 61 -3.29 2.77 1.73
C SER A 61 -3.41 1.42 1.03
N ALA A 62 -4.41 0.62 1.41
CA ALA A 62 -4.67 -0.69 0.82
C ALA A 62 -4.95 -0.60 -0.69
N SER A 63 -5.76 0.39 -1.11
CA SER A 63 -6.07 0.60 -2.53
C SER A 63 -4.85 1.04 -3.34
N ALA A 64 -3.97 1.84 -2.75
CA ALA A 64 -2.72 2.24 -3.38
C ALA A 64 -1.76 1.05 -3.54
N SER A 65 -1.65 0.20 -2.52
CA SER A 65 -0.84 -1.02 -2.56
C SER A 65 -1.34 -2.01 -3.61
N ASP A 66 -2.66 -2.17 -3.75
CA ASP A 66 -3.27 -3.01 -4.80
C ASP A 66 -2.99 -2.47 -6.21
N GLN A 67 -3.02 -1.14 -6.41
CA GLN A 67 -2.63 -0.52 -7.69
C GLN A 67 -1.18 -0.83 -8.07
N VAL A 68 -0.26 -0.76 -7.11
CA VAL A 68 1.15 -1.08 -7.35
C VAL A 68 1.35 -2.57 -7.60
N TRP A 69 0.67 -3.44 -6.84
CA TRP A 69 0.66 -4.87 -7.08
C TRP A 69 0.23 -5.21 -8.51
N HIS A 70 -0.84 -4.60 -9.01
CA HIS A 70 -1.29 -4.77 -10.40
C HIS A 70 -0.24 -4.30 -11.41
N ALA A 71 0.43 -3.18 -11.14
CA ALA A 71 1.49 -2.67 -12.02
C ALA A 71 2.71 -3.60 -12.05
N ALA A 72 3.12 -4.14 -10.90
CA ALA A 72 4.18 -5.14 -10.81
C ALA A 72 3.83 -6.42 -11.56
N ARG A 73 2.59 -6.93 -11.40
CA ARG A 73 2.09 -8.09 -12.14
C ARG A 73 2.09 -7.90 -13.65
N ALA A 74 1.62 -6.73 -14.13
CA ALA A 74 1.64 -6.42 -15.56
C ALA A 74 3.07 -6.30 -16.12
N ALA A 75 3.99 -5.75 -15.35
CA ALA A 75 5.41 -5.69 -15.73
C ALA A 75 6.04 -7.09 -15.79
N ARG A 76 5.68 -7.96 -14.85
CA ARG A 76 6.14 -9.35 -14.76
C ARG A 76 5.76 -10.20 -15.99
N GLU A 77 4.69 -9.88 -16.69
CA GLU A 77 4.31 -10.54 -17.96
C GLU A 77 5.30 -10.26 -19.09
N LYS A 78 6.06 -9.16 -18.97
CA LYS A 78 7.00 -8.71 -20.00
C LYS A 78 8.47 -8.94 -19.60
N LYS A 79 8.80 -8.83 -18.32
CA LYS A 79 10.17 -8.84 -17.79
C LYS A 79 10.21 -9.42 -16.39
N PRO A 80 11.29 -10.10 -15.98
CA PRO A 80 11.46 -10.55 -14.60
C PRO A 80 11.36 -9.37 -13.62
N VAL A 81 10.57 -9.56 -12.56
CA VAL A 81 10.41 -8.59 -11.46
C VAL A 81 10.85 -9.25 -10.15
N VAL A 82 11.80 -8.63 -9.46
CA VAL A 82 12.27 -9.08 -8.14
C VAL A 82 11.94 -8.02 -7.11
N ALA A 83 11.30 -8.40 -6.01
CA ALA A 83 11.13 -7.55 -4.84
C ALA A 83 12.34 -7.72 -3.91
N SER A 84 13.04 -6.64 -3.62
CA SER A 84 14.13 -6.58 -2.65
C SER A 84 13.66 -5.81 -1.43
N LEU A 85 13.53 -6.51 -0.29
CA LEU A 85 13.03 -5.91 0.94
C LEU A 85 14.17 -5.19 1.67
N GLY A 86 13.87 -4.03 2.22
CA GLY A 86 14.76 -3.25 3.09
C GLY A 86 14.64 -3.66 4.55
N ASN A 87 14.76 -2.69 5.44
CA ASN A 87 14.56 -2.92 6.87
C ASN A 87 13.12 -3.31 7.18
N VAL A 88 12.17 -2.66 6.48
CA VAL A 88 10.74 -2.90 6.66
C VAL A 88 10.07 -3.09 5.30
N ALA A 89 9.29 -4.16 5.15
CA ALA A 89 8.40 -4.36 4.01
C ALA A 89 7.11 -5.03 4.51
N ALA A 90 6.33 -4.28 5.28
CA ALA A 90 5.19 -4.78 6.02
C ALA A 90 3.86 -4.30 5.43
N SER A 91 2.76 -5.01 5.72
CA SER A 91 1.40 -4.65 5.31
C SER A 91 1.34 -4.34 3.79
N GLY A 92 0.97 -3.12 3.40
CA GLY A 92 0.98 -2.69 2.00
C GLY A 92 2.31 -2.87 1.28
N GLY A 93 3.45 -2.78 1.99
CA GLY A 93 4.78 -3.06 1.44
C GLY A 93 4.95 -4.53 1.05
N TYR A 94 4.50 -5.45 1.91
CA TYR A 94 4.46 -6.88 1.59
C TYR A 94 3.43 -7.20 0.49
N TYR A 95 2.28 -6.51 0.52
CA TYR A 95 1.26 -6.61 -0.53
C TYR A 95 1.83 -6.33 -1.93
N MET A 96 2.66 -5.28 -2.06
CA MET A 96 3.32 -4.98 -3.33
C MET A 96 4.36 -6.06 -3.69
N ALA A 97 5.12 -6.55 -2.71
CA ALA A 97 6.18 -7.55 -2.93
C ALA A 97 5.66 -8.87 -3.50
N VAL A 98 4.48 -9.32 -3.08
CA VAL A 98 3.87 -10.56 -3.59
C VAL A 98 3.40 -10.47 -5.05
N GLY A 99 3.49 -9.30 -5.68
CA GLY A 99 3.31 -9.12 -7.12
C GLY A 99 4.52 -9.53 -7.96
N ALA A 100 5.70 -9.67 -7.37
CA ALA A 100 6.94 -10.03 -8.05
C ALA A 100 7.08 -11.54 -8.35
N ASP A 101 8.11 -11.90 -9.14
CA ASP A 101 8.48 -13.31 -9.38
C ASP A 101 9.25 -13.91 -8.21
N LYS A 102 10.08 -13.08 -7.57
CA LYS A 102 10.94 -13.49 -6.46
C LYS A 102 10.99 -12.39 -5.41
N ILE A 103 11.05 -12.79 -4.15
CA ILE A 103 11.23 -11.91 -2.99
C ILE A 103 12.58 -12.22 -2.35
N VAL A 104 13.39 -11.21 -2.13
CA VAL A 104 14.66 -11.29 -1.42
C VAL A 104 14.57 -10.44 -0.17
N ALA A 105 14.90 -11.02 0.97
CA ALA A 105 14.90 -10.36 2.28
C ALA A 105 16.18 -10.66 3.03
N GLU A 106 16.57 -9.77 3.93
CA GLU A 106 17.61 -10.05 4.94
C GLU A 106 16.99 -10.74 6.16
N ALA A 107 17.80 -11.47 6.94
CA ALA A 107 17.31 -12.16 8.13
C ALA A 107 16.68 -11.21 9.18
N GLY A 108 17.10 -9.94 9.20
CA GLY A 108 16.56 -8.90 10.08
C GLY A 108 15.38 -8.11 9.50
N THR A 109 14.93 -8.39 8.28
CA THR A 109 13.83 -7.66 7.65
C THR A 109 12.51 -7.87 8.39
N LEU A 110 11.87 -6.79 8.83
CA LEU A 110 10.51 -6.83 9.36
C LEU A 110 9.52 -6.86 8.18
N THR A 111 8.79 -7.98 8.03
CA THR A 111 7.87 -8.17 6.89
C THR A 111 6.57 -8.87 7.29
N GLY A 112 5.71 -9.16 6.32
CA GLY A 112 4.39 -9.74 6.57
C GLY A 112 3.39 -8.68 7.02
N SER A 113 2.93 -8.72 8.27
CA SER A 113 1.87 -7.84 8.79
C SER A 113 0.62 -7.86 7.88
N ILE A 114 0.17 -9.09 7.55
CA ILE A 114 -0.97 -9.32 6.66
C ILE A 114 -2.25 -9.03 7.45
N GLY A 115 -2.72 -7.80 7.33
CA GLY A 115 -3.87 -7.32 8.08
C GLY A 115 -4.40 -6.00 7.56
N VAL A 116 -5.52 -5.56 8.14
CA VAL A 116 -6.17 -4.28 7.86
C VAL A 116 -6.48 -3.59 9.17
N VAL A 117 -6.10 -2.35 9.29
CA VAL A 117 -6.39 -1.50 10.46
C VAL A 117 -7.07 -0.23 9.98
N LEU A 118 -8.13 0.16 10.65
CA LEU A 118 -8.75 1.47 10.53
C LEU A 118 -8.76 2.13 11.91
N LEU A 119 -8.19 3.32 11.97
CA LEU A 119 -8.26 4.18 13.14
C LEU A 119 -9.23 5.35 12.85
N LYS A 120 -10.28 5.45 13.65
CA LYS A 120 -11.23 6.57 13.62
C LYS A 120 -11.35 7.12 15.03
N PRO A 121 -10.59 8.20 15.40
CA PRO A 121 -10.76 8.87 16.68
C PRO A 121 -12.15 9.50 16.78
N ASP A 122 -12.67 9.60 17.99
CA ASP A 122 -13.86 10.38 18.31
C ASP A 122 -13.44 11.52 19.24
N ILE A 123 -13.53 12.74 18.74
CA ILE A 123 -13.18 13.97 19.47
C ILE A 123 -14.41 14.72 19.99
N SER A 124 -15.62 14.16 19.87
CA SER A 124 -16.86 14.82 20.27
C SER A 124 -16.86 15.27 21.73
N GLY A 125 -16.37 14.41 22.63
CA GLY A 125 -16.26 14.75 24.05
C GLY A 125 -15.27 15.88 24.33
N LEU A 126 -14.18 15.95 23.57
CA LEU A 126 -13.21 17.05 23.67
C LEU A 126 -13.83 18.38 23.22
N LEU A 127 -14.52 18.38 22.08
CA LEU A 127 -15.21 19.56 21.56
C LEU A 127 -16.25 20.09 22.56
N THR A 128 -17.09 19.20 23.10
CA THR A 128 -18.08 19.54 24.12
C THR A 128 -17.43 20.20 25.35
N ARG A 129 -16.29 19.67 25.80
CA ARG A 129 -15.57 20.23 26.97
C ARG A 129 -15.08 21.68 26.72
N PHE A 130 -14.76 21.99 25.48
CA PHE A 130 -14.35 23.35 25.11
C PHE A 130 -15.50 24.24 24.62
N GLY A 131 -16.77 23.80 24.74
CA GLY A 131 -17.94 24.56 24.28
C GLY A 131 -17.99 24.73 22.75
N ILE A 132 -17.29 23.86 21.99
CA ILE A 132 -17.26 23.93 20.54
C ILE A 132 -18.37 23.04 19.97
N GLY A 133 -19.36 23.68 19.32
CA GLY A 133 -20.37 22.98 18.51
C GLY A 133 -19.81 22.51 17.20
N SER A 134 -20.30 21.37 16.71
CA SER A 134 -19.99 20.84 15.38
C SER A 134 -21.28 20.66 14.61
N ASP A 135 -21.37 21.28 13.45
CA ASP A 135 -22.46 21.05 12.49
C ASP A 135 -21.90 20.48 11.21
N ALA A 136 -22.61 19.51 10.64
CA ALA A 136 -22.16 18.84 9.42
C ALA A 136 -23.32 18.51 8.50
N LEU A 137 -23.21 18.97 7.28
CA LEU A 137 -24.14 18.67 6.20
C LEU A 137 -23.71 17.37 5.51
N GLY A 138 -24.62 16.42 5.41
CA GLY A 138 -24.39 15.15 4.77
C GLY A 138 -25.62 14.67 4.00
N ARG A 139 -25.41 14.02 2.86
CA ARG A 139 -26.47 13.38 2.09
C ARG A 139 -26.22 11.88 2.04
N GLY A 140 -27.21 11.10 2.50
CA GLY A 140 -27.14 9.65 2.59
C GLY A 140 -26.75 9.15 3.99
N ARG A 141 -27.23 7.95 4.32
CA ARG A 141 -27.15 7.34 5.65
C ARG A 141 -25.74 7.24 6.23
N TYR A 142 -24.75 6.96 5.39
CA TYR A 142 -23.36 6.72 5.80
C TYR A 142 -22.40 7.84 5.43
N SER A 143 -22.92 9.02 5.05
CA SER A 143 -22.10 10.16 4.61
C SER A 143 -21.13 10.65 5.69
N ARG A 144 -21.41 10.35 6.97
CA ARG A 144 -20.62 10.78 8.13
C ARG A 144 -19.93 9.62 8.87
N VAL A 145 -19.75 8.45 8.23
CA VAL A 145 -19.17 7.27 8.88
C VAL A 145 -17.75 7.50 9.42
N LEU A 146 -16.94 8.33 8.74
CA LEU A 146 -15.58 8.68 9.16
C LEU A 146 -15.49 10.05 9.86
N ASP A 147 -16.62 10.67 10.22
CA ASP A 147 -16.65 11.94 10.91
C ASP A 147 -16.11 11.81 12.34
N LEU A 148 -15.07 12.59 12.64
CA LEU A 148 -14.37 12.56 13.92
C LEU A 148 -15.16 13.22 15.05
N THR A 149 -16.22 13.99 14.73
CA THR A 149 -17.02 14.74 15.69
C THR A 149 -18.21 13.97 16.23
N LYS A 150 -18.34 12.68 15.89
CA LYS A 150 -19.36 11.77 16.43
C LYS A 150 -18.84 10.35 16.55
N PRO A 151 -19.35 9.53 17.49
CA PRO A 151 -19.10 8.11 17.53
C PRO A 151 -19.74 7.40 16.31
N MET A 152 -19.24 6.22 15.98
CA MET A 152 -19.92 5.32 15.04
C MET A 152 -21.11 4.65 15.71
N ASP A 153 -22.25 4.58 15.02
CA ASP A 153 -23.35 3.72 15.42
C ASP A 153 -23.09 2.25 15.03
N LYS A 154 -23.98 1.36 15.50
CA LYS A 154 -23.86 -0.09 15.22
C LYS A 154 -23.90 -0.42 13.72
N ALA A 155 -24.71 0.29 12.94
CA ALA A 155 -24.83 0.05 11.51
C ALA A 155 -23.58 0.56 10.73
N GLU A 156 -23.05 1.71 11.14
CA GLU A 156 -21.81 2.27 10.61
C GLU A 156 -20.61 1.34 10.91
N LEU A 157 -20.54 0.81 12.14
CA LEU A 157 -19.52 -0.13 12.54
C LEU A 157 -19.61 -1.44 11.73
N ALA A 158 -20.82 -1.97 11.52
CA ALA A 158 -21.03 -3.16 10.70
C ALA A 158 -20.61 -2.95 9.25
N LEU A 159 -20.92 -1.77 8.67
CA LEU A 159 -20.48 -1.40 7.33
C LEU A 159 -18.96 -1.37 7.21
N VAL A 160 -18.32 -0.67 8.14
CA VAL A 160 -16.84 -0.55 8.16
C VAL A 160 -16.18 -1.92 8.29
N LYS A 161 -16.70 -2.77 9.20
CA LYS A 161 -16.20 -4.14 9.36
C LYS A 161 -16.32 -4.94 8.07
N THR A 162 -17.46 -4.89 7.39
CA THR A 162 -17.66 -5.59 6.11
C THR A 162 -16.66 -5.13 5.05
N GLN A 163 -16.38 -3.83 4.97
CA GLN A 163 -15.39 -3.29 4.05
C GLN A 163 -13.97 -3.74 4.40
N MET A 164 -13.61 -3.72 5.69
CA MET A 164 -12.32 -4.20 6.16
C MET A 164 -12.14 -5.69 5.86
N ASP A 165 -13.15 -6.51 6.09
CA ASP A 165 -13.14 -7.94 5.77
C ASP A 165 -12.91 -8.17 4.27
N GLY A 166 -13.53 -7.36 3.41
CA GLY A 166 -13.32 -7.41 1.96
C GLY A 166 -11.89 -7.07 1.55
N VAL A 167 -11.29 -6.04 2.17
CA VAL A 167 -9.88 -5.66 1.92
C VAL A 167 -8.94 -6.76 2.43
N TYR A 168 -9.20 -7.32 3.62
CA TYR A 168 -8.40 -8.38 4.21
C TYR A 168 -8.43 -9.66 3.35
N ARG A 169 -9.60 -10.11 2.92
CA ARG A 169 -9.73 -11.27 2.02
C ARG A 169 -8.94 -11.08 0.73
N ARG A 170 -9.04 -9.90 0.12
CA ARG A 170 -8.23 -9.58 -1.06
C ARG A 170 -6.74 -9.68 -0.80
N PHE A 171 -6.26 -9.22 0.35
CA PHE A 171 -4.85 -9.38 0.73
C PHE A 171 -4.47 -10.86 0.83
N LEU A 172 -5.28 -11.67 1.51
CA LEU A 172 -5.06 -13.11 1.61
C LEU A 172 -5.02 -13.79 0.22
N ASP A 173 -5.94 -13.41 -0.68
CA ASP A 173 -5.97 -13.94 -2.05
C ASP A 173 -4.69 -13.59 -2.83
N ARG A 174 -4.15 -12.37 -2.66
CA ARG A 174 -2.89 -11.96 -3.30
C ARG A 174 -1.70 -12.77 -2.77
N VAL A 175 -1.64 -12.98 -1.46
CA VAL A 175 -0.59 -13.79 -0.83
C VAL A 175 -0.72 -15.26 -1.26
N ALA A 176 -1.92 -15.83 -1.27
CA ALA A 176 -2.17 -17.18 -1.72
C ALA A 176 -1.79 -17.38 -3.20
N ALA A 177 -2.13 -16.40 -4.06
CA ALA A 177 -1.75 -16.43 -5.47
C ALA A 177 -0.22 -16.33 -5.69
N ALA A 178 0.51 -15.85 -4.71
CA ALA A 178 1.97 -15.79 -4.70
C ALA A 178 2.65 -17.04 -4.16
N SER A 179 1.93 -18.14 -3.94
CA SER A 179 2.48 -19.42 -3.40
C SER A 179 3.64 -20.00 -4.22
N LYS A 180 3.79 -19.59 -5.49
CA LYS A 180 4.91 -19.96 -6.38
C LYS A 180 6.06 -18.95 -6.35
N VAL A 181 5.97 -17.87 -5.58
CA VAL A 181 7.04 -16.88 -5.48
C VAL A 181 8.16 -17.44 -4.62
N THR A 182 9.38 -17.48 -5.18
CA THR A 182 10.55 -17.92 -4.43
C THR A 182 10.95 -16.82 -3.43
N VAL A 183 11.01 -17.17 -2.15
CA VAL A 183 11.54 -16.28 -1.10
C VAL A 183 12.97 -16.71 -0.80
N VAL A 184 13.91 -15.77 -0.87
CA VAL A 184 15.31 -15.96 -0.51
C VAL A 184 15.62 -15.09 0.69
N VAL A 185 16.05 -15.69 1.77
CA VAL A 185 16.55 -14.99 2.98
C VAL A 185 18.07 -15.06 2.97
N ARG A 186 18.74 -13.95 3.19
CA ARG A 186 20.20 -13.80 3.27
C ARG A 186 20.64 -13.42 4.68
#